data_c2865c7f504e6aa46ca02159474461e0
#
_entry.id   c2865c7f504e6aa46ca02159474461e0
#
_cell.length_a   1.000
_cell.length_b   1.000
_cell.length_c   1.000
_cell.angle_alpha   90.00
_cell.angle_beta   90.00
_cell.angle_gamma   90.00
#
_symmetry.space_group_name_H-M   'P 1'
#
loop_
_entity.id
_entity.type
_entity.pdbx_description
1 polymer ?
#
loop_
_entity_poly.entity_id
_entity_poly.type
_entity_poly.pdbx_seq_one_letter_code
_entity_poly.pdbx_strand_id
1 'polypeptide(L)'
;RFWCHIKLFNDMNGIGGKAGMEIPEILKQKVSELEEYYLRWMPEVAPLVRPCFLNTIETTVKHIDDDYFVITGDIPAMWLRDSAAQITHYVRYASGDKALLHIVEGVLRRQAHMVLIDPYANAFNEHPNGHCFARDLTEMHPFVWERKYEVDSLCAPIYLLHHYWKTTGLTGAFDAQTYAMLVRICEVFSLEQHHENSPYSFERQNCVE
;
A
#
# COMPACT_ATOMS: atom_id res chain seq x y z
N ARG A 1 -6.23 -25.38 8.64
CA ARG A 1 -5.52 -24.92 7.40
C ARG A 1 -4.97 -23.49 7.49
N PHE A 2 -5.51 -22.63 8.33
CA PHE A 2 -5.02 -21.24 8.53
C PHE A 2 -3.63 -21.17 9.22
N TRP A 3 -3.31 -22.13 10.08
CA TRP A 3 -2.03 -22.18 10.82
C TRP A 3 -0.80 -22.50 9.94
N CYS A 4 -0.99 -23.10 8.78
CA CYS A 4 0.13 -23.46 7.90
C CYS A 4 0.75 -22.25 7.19
N HIS A 5 -0.01 -21.17 6.98
CA HIS A 5 0.49 -19.97 6.28
C HIS A 5 1.36 -19.09 7.18
N ILE A 6 1.09 -19.02 8.49
CA ILE A 6 1.91 -18.22 9.44
C ILE A 6 3.31 -18.82 9.61
N LYS A 7 3.44 -20.15 9.54
CA LYS A 7 4.74 -20.81 9.69
C LYS A 7 5.62 -20.68 8.44
N LEU A 8 5.03 -20.66 7.25
CA LEU A 8 5.73 -20.42 5.98
C LEU A 8 6.28 -18.97 5.88
N PHE A 9 5.61 -18.00 6.50
CA PHE A 9 6.06 -16.61 6.52
C PHE A 9 7.38 -16.40 7.30
N ASN A 10 7.64 -17.21 8.32
CA ASN A 10 8.87 -17.12 9.12
C ASN A 10 10.09 -17.77 8.42
N ASP A 11 9.87 -18.71 7.53
CA ASP A 11 10.96 -19.45 6.85
C ASP A 11 11.47 -18.73 5.57
N MET A 12 10.72 -17.75 5.03
CA MET A 12 11.12 -16.97 3.86
C MET A 12 12.03 -15.78 4.16
N ASN A 13 12.40 -15.53 5.39
CA ASN A 13 13.26 -14.41 5.83
C ASN A 13 14.76 -14.57 5.49
N GLY A 14 15.11 -15.39 4.51
CA GLY A 14 16.47 -15.67 4.10
C GLY A 14 17.06 -14.81 2.97
N ILE A 15 16.30 -13.89 2.37
CA ILE A 15 16.76 -13.10 1.22
C ILE A 15 16.52 -11.61 1.48
N GLY A 16 17.59 -10.88 1.79
CA GLY A 16 17.62 -9.41 1.88
C GLY A 16 17.78 -8.90 3.30
N GLY A 17 18.84 -8.11 3.53
CA GLY A 17 19.20 -7.56 4.83
C GLY A 17 18.03 -6.84 5.51
N LYS A 18 17.73 -7.28 6.72
CA LYS A 18 16.77 -6.61 7.63
C LYS A 18 17.38 -5.31 8.13
N ALA A 19 17.16 -4.20 7.44
CA ALA A 19 16.99 -2.94 8.11
C ALA A 19 15.51 -2.86 8.47
N GLY A 20 15.09 -3.53 9.53
CA GLY A 20 13.72 -3.43 10.03
C GLY A 20 13.44 -1.98 10.39
N MET A 21 12.39 -1.40 9.84
CA MET A 21 11.95 -0.06 10.21
C MET A 21 11.65 -0.04 11.70
N GLU A 22 12.06 1.03 12.39
CA GLU A 22 11.73 1.20 13.81
C GLU A 22 10.21 1.38 13.96
N ILE A 23 9.60 0.55 14.80
CA ILE A 23 8.16 0.61 15.05
C ILE A 23 7.85 1.91 15.79
N PRO A 24 6.93 2.77 15.30
CA PRO A 24 6.48 3.97 15.98
C PRO A 24 6.02 3.67 17.41
N GLU A 25 6.38 4.55 18.35
CA GLU A 25 6.17 4.30 19.78
C GLU A 25 4.69 4.16 20.13
N ILE A 26 3.83 4.93 19.48
CA ILE A 26 2.38 4.84 19.68
C ILE A 26 1.83 3.45 19.30
N LEU A 27 2.40 2.78 18.32
CA LEU A 27 1.96 1.43 17.92
C LEU A 27 2.42 0.39 18.95
N LYS A 28 3.62 0.52 19.52
CA LYS A 28 4.09 -0.34 20.61
C LYS A 28 3.17 -0.23 21.82
N GLN A 29 2.78 0.99 22.19
CA GLN A 29 1.84 1.23 23.28
C GLN A 29 0.48 0.60 22.97
N LYS A 30 -0.08 0.83 21.76
CA LYS A 30 -1.41 0.31 21.39
C LYS A 30 -1.46 -1.22 21.35
N VAL A 31 -0.40 -1.86 20.89
CA VAL A 31 -0.29 -3.32 20.94
C VAL A 31 -0.35 -3.82 22.39
N SER A 32 0.41 -3.21 23.30
CA SER A 32 0.39 -3.62 24.70
C SER A 32 -1.00 -3.47 25.34
N GLU A 33 -1.69 -2.34 25.08
CA GLU A 33 -3.06 -2.11 25.55
C GLU A 33 -4.04 -3.18 25.00
N LEU A 34 -3.89 -3.55 23.73
CA LEU A 34 -4.73 -4.58 23.11
C LEU A 34 -4.40 -5.98 23.65
N GLU A 35 -3.12 -6.31 23.82
CA GLU A 35 -2.71 -7.59 24.41
C GLU A 35 -3.28 -7.78 25.82
N GLU A 36 -3.18 -6.74 26.68
CA GLU A 36 -3.78 -6.75 28.03
C GLU A 36 -5.31 -6.93 27.98
N TYR A 37 -5.99 -6.21 27.08
CA TYR A 37 -7.43 -6.34 26.89
C TYR A 37 -7.82 -7.77 26.50
N TYR A 38 -7.15 -8.35 25.50
CA TYR A 38 -7.46 -9.71 25.02
C TYR A 38 -7.04 -10.77 26.02
N LEU A 39 -5.94 -10.62 26.76
CA LEU A 39 -5.58 -11.52 27.86
C LEU A 39 -6.69 -11.65 28.90
N ARG A 40 -7.40 -10.56 29.15
CA ARG A 40 -8.50 -10.55 30.13
C ARG A 40 -9.79 -11.15 29.62
N TRP A 41 -10.15 -10.93 28.34
CA TRP A 41 -11.46 -11.25 27.82
C TRP A 41 -11.49 -12.42 26.84
N MET A 42 -10.39 -12.64 26.12
CA MET A 42 -10.24 -13.67 25.09
C MET A 42 -8.77 -14.13 25.03
N PRO A 43 -8.28 -14.82 26.08
CA PRO A 43 -6.85 -15.13 26.22
C PRO A 43 -6.29 -15.96 25.06
N GLU A 44 -7.11 -16.76 24.39
CA GLU A 44 -6.73 -17.53 23.20
C GLU A 44 -6.41 -16.67 21.98
N VAL A 45 -6.92 -15.44 21.93
CA VAL A 45 -6.67 -14.47 20.84
C VAL A 45 -5.47 -13.57 21.12
N ALA A 46 -5.13 -13.34 22.40
CA ALA A 46 -4.07 -12.44 22.80
C ALA A 46 -2.73 -12.68 22.07
N PRO A 47 -2.25 -13.92 21.83
CA PRO A 47 -1.00 -14.15 21.10
C PRO A 47 -1.02 -13.72 19.64
N LEU A 48 -2.21 -13.48 19.05
CA LEU A 48 -2.38 -13.06 17.67
C LEU A 48 -2.39 -11.53 17.51
N VAL A 49 -2.60 -10.79 18.59
CA VAL A 49 -2.75 -9.33 18.56
C VAL A 49 -1.54 -8.66 17.95
N ARG A 50 -0.36 -8.89 18.53
CA ARG A 50 0.89 -8.27 18.06
C ARG A 50 1.21 -8.61 16.61
N PRO A 51 1.28 -9.90 16.20
CA PRO A 51 1.60 -10.24 14.83
C PRO A 51 0.57 -9.72 13.83
N CYS A 52 -0.72 -9.68 14.17
CA CYS A 52 -1.74 -9.13 13.27
C CYS A 52 -1.68 -7.60 13.17
N PHE A 53 -1.44 -6.91 14.28
CA PHE A 53 -1.47 -5.46 14.32
C PHE A 53 -0.21 -4.81 13.73
N LEU A 54 0.97 -5.41 13.95
CA LEU A 54 2.25 -4.83 13.52
C LEU A 54 2.77 -5.39 12.20
N ASN A 55 2.21 -6.48 11.69
CA ASN A 55 2.74 -7.19 10.52
C ASN A 55 3.10 -6.27 9.35
N THR A 56 2.22 -5.37 9.00
CA THR A 56 2.44 -4.45 7.87
C THR A 56 3.68 -3.59 8.11
N ILE A 57 3.80 -2.95 9.27
CA ILE A 57 4.93 -2.08 9.60
C ILE A 57 6.24 -2.87 9.72
N GLU A 58 6.20 -4.07 10.31
CA GLU A 58 7.39 -4.87 10.54
C GLU A 58 7.92 -5.58 9.28
N THR A 59 7.04 -5.89 8.32
CA THR A 59 7.41 -6.81 7.23
C THR A 59 7.22 -6.26 5.83
N THR A 60 6.29 -5.32 5.61
CA THR A 60 5.90 -4.89 4.26
C THR A 60 6.23 -3.44 3.94
N VAL A 61 6.37 -2.58 4.95
CA VAL A 61 6.70 -1.17 4.75
C VAL A 61 8.21 -1.00 4.61
N LYS A 62 8.65 -0.37 3.53
CA LYS A 62 10.05 -0.03 3.25
C LYS A 62 10.18 1.48 3.11
N HIS A 63 11.19 2.06 3.76
CA HIS A 63 11.57 3.45 3.55
C HIS A 63 12.43 3.58 2.29
N ILE A 64 12.02 4.45 1.36
CA ILE A 64 12.73 4.70 0.10
C ILE A 64 12.79 6.21 -0.11
N ASP A 65 14.00 6.77 -0.02
CA ASP A 65 14.24 8.21 -0.07
C ASP A 65 13.37 8.95 0.98
N ASP A 66 12.46 9.81 0.56
CA ASP A 66 11.53 10.53 1.45
C ASP A 66 10.13 9.89 1.54
N ASP A 67 9.95 8.72 0.92
CA ASP A 67 8.66 8.05 0.79
C ASP A 67 8.67 6.64 1.42
N TYR A 68 7.49 6.01 1.41
CA TYR A 68 7.33 4.65 1.90
C TYR A 68 6.64 3.76 0.87
N PHE A 69 7.27 2.65 0.57
CA PHE A 69 6.78 1.61 -0.32
C PHE A 69 6.20 0.46 0.50
N VAL A 70 5.01 -0.02 0.13
CA VAL A 70 4.32 -1.10 0.86
C VAL A 70 4.18 -2.29 -0.06
N ILE A 71 4.95 -3.35 0.18
CA ILE A 71 4.83 -4.57 -0.61
C ILE A 71 3.51 -5.30 -0.32
N THR A 72 2.97 -5.95 -1.33
CA THR A 72 1.74 -6.74 -1.19
C THR A 72 2.10 -8.17 -0.79
N GLY A 73 2.18 -8.42 0.51
CA GLY A 73 2.44 -9.75 1.05
C GLY A 73 3.77 -10.35 0.58
N ASP A 74 3.70 -11.44 -0.17
CA ASP A 74 4.85 -12.17 -0.73
C ASP A 74 5.29 -11.69 -2.12
N ILE A 75 4.56 -10.74 -2.71
CA ILE A 75 4.88 -10.18 -4.02
C ILE A 75 5.68 -8.89 -3.84
N PRO A 76 6.87 -8.75 -4.46
CA PRO A 76 7.76 -7.59 -4.26
C PRO A 76 7.31 -6.37 -5.08
N ALA A 77 6.01 -6.06 -5.05
CA ALA A 77 5.39 -4.94 -5.71
C ALA A 77 4.36 -4.26 -4.81
N MET A 78 4.02 -3.02 -5.09
CA MET A 78 3.04 -2.23 -4.36
C MET A 78 1.79 -2.05 -5.21
N TRP A 79 0.68 -2.67 -4.79
CA TRP A 79 -0.65 -2.37 -5.33
C TRP A 79 -1.21 -1.12 -4.69
N LEU A 80 -1.83 -0.26 -5.48
CA LEU A 80 -2.47 0.97 -4.97
C LEU A 80 -3.57 0.65 -3.95
N ARG A 81 -4.43 -0.30 -4.26
CA ARG A 81 -5.54 -0.73 -3.39
C ARG A 81 -5.04 -1.36 -2.11
N ASP A 82 -4.14 -2.33 -2.24
CA ASP A 82 -3.64 -3.11 -1.10
C ASP A 82 -2.84 -2.24 -0.13
N SER A 83 -1.96 -1.40 -0.64
CA SER A 83 -1.18 -0.48 0.19
C SER A 83 -2.04 0.51 0.96
N ALA A 84 -3.12 1.03 0.34
CA ALA A 84 -4.09 1.88 1.02
C ALA A 84 -4.78 1.11 2.16
N ALA A 85 -5.25 -0.12 1.89
CA ALA A 85 -5.91 -0.96 2.90
C ALA A 85 -4.97 -1.31 4.06
N GLN A 86 -3.72 -1.68 3.75
CA GLN A 86 -2.70 -2.05 4.74
C GLN A 86 -2.32 -0.89 5.68
N ILE A 87 -2.40 0.37 5.24
CA ILE A 87 -2.05 1.56 6.03
C ILE A 87 -3.27 2.18 6.73
N THR A 88 -4.47 1.98 6.22
CA THR A 88 -5.69 2.66 6.70
C THR A 88 -5.89 2.55 8.22
N HIS A 89 -5.67 1.39 8.81
CA HIS A 89 -5.92 1.18 10.24
C HIS A 89 -4.92 1.90 11.16
N TYR A 90 -3.76 2.31 10.66
CA TYR A 90 -2.77 3.09 11.41
C TYR A 90 -3.07 4.59 11.40
N VAL A 91 -3.79 5.11 10.41
CA VAL A 91 -4.07 6.54 10.23
C VAL A 91 -4.65 7.17 11.49
N ARG A 92 -5.50 6.44 12.21
CA ARG A 92 -6.12 6.91 13.46
C ARG A 92 -5.14 7.26 14.59
N TYR A 93 -3.90 6.78 14.50
CA TYR A 93 -2.85 7.03 15.49
C TYR A 93 -1.81 8.04 15.00
N ALA A 94 -1.84 8.41 13.72
CA ALA A 94 -0.80 9.20 13.07
C ALA A 94 -0.64 10.61 13.67
N SER A 95 -1.72 11.26 14.10
CA SER A 95 -1.64 12.59 14.73
C SER A 95 -0.93 12.59 16.09
N GLY A 96 -0.79 11.43 16.73
CA GLY A 96 -0.13 11.27 18.05
C GLY A 96 1.34 10.90 17.97
N ASP A 97 1.87 10.60 16.78
CA ASP A 97 3.26 10.14 16.61
C ASP A 97 3.83 10.62 15.26
N LYS A 98 4.92 11.41 15.33
CA LYS A 98 5.54 11.99 14.13
C LYS A 98 6.13 10.95 13.19
N ALA A 99 6.66 9.84 13.72
CA ALA A 99 7.23 8.79 12.90
C ALA A 99 6.12 8.07 12.12
N LEU A 100 5.01 7.77 12.78
CA LEU A 100 3.85 7.16 12.12
C LEU A 100 3.20 8.12 11.11
N LEU A 101 3.10 9.41 11.46
CA LEU A 101 2.60 10.43 10.53
C LEU A 101 3.45 10.48 9.26
N HIS A 102 4.77 10.47 9.41
CA HIS A 102 5.71 10.48 8.29
C HIS A 102 5.54 9.25 7.38
N ILE A 103 5.30 8.07 7.97
CA ILE A 103 5.00 6.84 7.21
C ILE A 103 3.72 7.01 6.40
N VAL A 104 2.62 7.44 7.03
CA VAL A 104 1.33 7.60 6.35
C VAL A 104 1.41 8.61 5.21
N GLU A 105 2.00 9.78 5.46
CA GLU A 105 2.19 10.82 4.44
C GLU A 105 3.13 10.36 3.31
N GLY A 106 4.18 9.60 3.64
CA GLY A 106 5.09 9.04 2.65
C GLY A 106 4.44 7.98 1.75
N VAL A 107 3.53 7.17 2.29
CA VAL A 107 2.74 6.24 1.45
C VAL A 107 1.81 7.01 0.52
N LEU A 108 1.16 8.07 1.00
CA LEU A 108 0.31 8.94 0.17
C LEU A 108 1.12 9.61 -0.96
N ARG A 109 2.31 10.14 -0.68
CA ARG A 109 3.22 10.69 -1.72
C ARG A 109 3.62 9.61 -2.73
N ARG A 110 3.98 8.41 -2.26
CA ARG A 110 4.35 7.30 -3.15
C ARG A 110 3.19 6.91 -4.06
N GLN A 111 1.97 6.80 -3.56
CA GLN A 111 0.79 6.52 -4.38
C GLN A 111 0.54 7.63 -5.41
N ALA A 112 0.67 8.90 -5.01
CA ALA A 112 0.55 10.02 -5.95
C ALA A 112 1.59 9.95 -7.07
N HIS A 113 2.85 9.65 -6.74
CA HIS A 113 3.91 9.45 -7.71
C HIS A 113 3.59 8.31 -8.70
N MET A 114 3.13 7.18 -8.21
CA MET A 114 2.79 6.01 -9.02
C MET A 114 1.65 6.28 -10.01
N VAL A 115 0.57 6.92 -9.55
CA VAL A 115 -0.56 7.31 -10.42
C VAL A 115 -0.12 8.29 -11.51
N LEU A 116 0.83 9.17 -11.21
CA LEU A 116 1.38 10.12 -12.20
C LEU A 116 2.31 9.45 -13.22
N ILE A 117 2.96 8.33 -12.86
CA ILE A 117 3.74 7.52 -13.80
C ILE A 117 2.80 6.84 -14.80
N ASP A 118 1.80 6.11 -14.32
CA ASP A 118 0.82 5.43 -15.16
C ASP A 118 -0.50 5.20 -14.42
N PRO A 119 -1.56 5.97 -14.71
CA PRO A 119 -2.84 5.83 -14.02
C PRO A 119 -3.62 4.56 -14.43
N TYR A 120 -3.18 3.84 -15.45
CA TYR A 120 -3.77 2.56 -15.84
C TYR A 120 -3.12 1.35 -15.17
N ALA A 121 -2.01 1.57 -14.46
CA ALA A 121 -1.35 0.53 -13.70
C ALA A 121 -2.02 0.36 -12.32
N ASN A 122 -2.15 -0.89 -11.88
CA ASN A 122 -2.66 -1.24 -10.55
C ASN A 122 -1.54 -1.59 -9.57
N ALA A 123 -0.36 -1.99 -10.08
CA ALA A 123 0.79 -2.38 -9.25
C ALA A 123 2.12 -1.85 -9.81
N PHE A 124 3.05 -1.53 -8.90
CA PHE A 124 4.30 -0.85 -9.21
C PHE A 124 5.51 -1.52 -8.57
N ASN A 125 6.65 -1.40 -9.25
CA ASN A 125 7.96 -1.77 -8.75
C ASN A 125 8.50 -0.72 -7.76
N GLU A 126 9.37 -1.16 -6.87
CA GLU A 126 10.11 -0.28 -5.96
C GLU A 126 11.00 0.72 -6.71
N HIS A 127 11.63 0.24 -7.79
CA HIS A 127 12.51 0.99 -8.70
C HIS A 127 12.17 0.67 -10.15
N PRO A 128 12.66 1.46 -11.16
CA PRO A 128 12.40 1.22 -12.58
C PRO A 128 13.22 0.02 -13.11
N ASN A 129 12.92 -1.19 -12.61
CA ASN A 129 13.67 -2.42 -12.93
C ASN A 129 13.05 -3.26 -14.07
N GLY A 130 11.86 -2.90 -14.54
CA GLY A 130 11.17 -3.60 -15.62
C GLY A 130 10.63 -4.99 -15.25
N HIS A 131 10.62 -5.35 -13.97
CA HIS A 131 9.96 -6.59 -13.54
C HIS A 131 8.43 -6.45 -13.70
N CYS A 132 7.76 -7.54 -14.05
CA CYS A 132 6.33 -7.54 -14.28
C CYS A 132 5.69 -8.84 -13.80
N PHE A 133 4.39 -8.76 -13.50
CA PHE A 133 3.58 -9.93 -13.12
C PHE A 133 3.47 -10.94 -14.27
N ALA A 134 3.15 -10.44 -15.47
CA ALA A 134 3.03 -11.23 -16.69
C ALA A 134 3.47 -10.40 -17.89
N ARG A 135 3.82 -11.07 -18.99
CA ARG A 135 4.10 -10.41 -20.25
C ARG A 135 2.79 -10.18 -21.02
N ASP A 136 2.01 -9.23 -20.52
CA ASP A 136 0.77 -8.82 -21.14
C ASP A 136 1.03 -7.94 -22.37
N LEU A 137 0.10 -7.94 -23.33
CA LEU A 137 0.13 -6.99 -24.45
C LEU A 137 -0.46 -5.66 -23.98
N THR A 138 0.40 -4.80 -23.53
CA THR A 138 0.13 -3.42 -23.12
C THR A 138 1.45 -2.65 -23.09
N GLU A 139 1.38 -1.33 -23.15
CA GLU A 139 2.56 -0.48 -23.04
C GLU A 139 3.04 -0.43 -21.58
N MET A 140 4.23 -0.96 -21.28
CA MET A 140 4.76 -1.08 -19.92
C MET A 140 5.84 -0.06 -19.64
N HIS A 141 5.66 0.74 -18.58
CA HIS A 141 6.72 1.58 -18.03
C HIS A 141 7.59 0.73 -17.06
N PRO A 142 8.94 0.94 -16.96
CA PRO A 142 9.81 0.14 -16.08
C PRO A 142 9.44 0.15 -14.58
N PHE A 143 8.73 1.16 -14.10
CA PHE A 143 8.16 1.20 -12.74
C PHE A 143 6.91 0.34 -12.59
N VAL A 144 6.26 -0.09 -13.68
CA VAL A 144 4.98 -0.80 -13.62
C VAL A 144 5.21 -2.30 -13.47
N TRP A 145 4.62 -2.89 -12.44
CA TRP A 145 4.58 -4.33 -12.22
C TRP A 145 3.42 -4.99 -12.96
N GLU A 146 2.23 -4.40 -12.91
CA GLU A 146 1.06 -4.82 -13.66
C GLU A 146 0.29 -3.60 -14.17
N ARG A 147 0.05 -3.54 -15.50
CA ARG A 147 -0.71 -2.48 -16.14
C ARG A 147 -2.11 -2.96 -16.48
N LYS A 148 -2.89 -3.21 -15.48
CA LYS A 148 -4.28 -3.62 -15.60
C LYS A 148 -5.17 -2.54 -15.00
N TYR A 149 -5.98 -1.89 -15.84
CA TYR A 149 -6.88 -0.84 -15.38
C TYR A 149 -7.94 -1.41 -14.45
N GLU A 150 -7.99 -0.88 -13.26
CA GLU A 150 -8.95 -1.20 -12.21
C GLU A 150 -9.41 0.10 -11.58
N VAL A 151 -10.71 0.40 -11.66
CA VAL A 151 -11.29 1.64 -11.11
C VAL A 151 -11.02 1.78 -9.61
N ASP A 152 -11.10 0.69 -8.86
CA ASP A 152 -10.84 0.65 -7.43
C ASP A 152 -9.38 0.94 -7.07
N SER A 153 -8.43 0.62 -7.94
CA SER A 153 -7.02 0.98 -7.77
C SER A 153 -6.81 2.49 -7.76
N LEU A 154 -7.56 3.25 -8.56
CA LEU A 154 -7.54 4.72 -8.54
C LEU A 154 -8.38 5.32 -7.41
N CYS A 155 -9.41 4.63 -6.96
CA CYS A 155 -10.21 5.06 -5.80
C CYS A 155 -9.44 4.93 -4.48
N ALA A 156 -8.55 3.97 -4.37
CA ALA A 156 -7.86 3.66 -3.11
C ALA A 156 -6.96 4.80 -2.59
N PRO A 157 -6.11 5.48 -3.38
CA PRO A 157 -5.37 6.65 -2.95
C PRO A 157 -6.28 7.81 -2.50
N ILE A 158 -7.42 8.03 -3.19
CA ILE A 158 -8.40 9.06 -2.80
C ILE A 158 -9.02 8.70 -1.45
N TYR A 159 -9.37 7.43 -1.26
CA TYR A 159 -9.92 6.94 0.01
C TYR A 159 -8.93 7.13 1.16
N LEU A 160 -7.68 6.73 0.98
CA LEU A 160 -6.64 6.88 2.02
C LEU A 160 -6.39 8.35 2.36
N LEU A 161 -6.29 9.22 1.34
CA LEU A 161 -6.12 10.67 1.51
C LEU A 161 -7.31 11.30 2.27
N HIS A 162 -8.55 10.94 1.87
CA HIS A 162 -9.75 11.40 2.56
C HIS A 162 -9.79 10.90 4.01
N HIS A 163 -9.46 9.63 4.24
CA HIS A 163 -9.41 9.05 5.59
C HIS A 163 -8.36 9.72 6.47
N TYR A 164 -7.16 9.97 5.91
CA TYR A 164 -6.10 10.74 6.57
C TYR A 164 -6.62 12.11 7.04
N TRP A 165 -7.18 12.89 6.12
CA TRP A 165 -7.71 14.20 6.44
C TRP A 165 -8.85 14.16 7.47
N LYS A 166 -9.83 13.30 7.28
CA LYS A 166 -10.99 13.21 8.19
C LYS A 166 -10.63 12.75 9.59
N THR A 167 -9.63 11.89 9.70
CA THR A 167 -9.22 11.31 10.98
C THR A 167 -8.25 12.19 11.75
N THR A 168 -7.31 12.83 11.05
CA THR A 168 -6.24 13.62 11.69
C THR A 168 -6.52 15.12 11.70
N GLY A 169 -7.34 15.63 10.80
CA GLY A 169 -7.51 17.06 10.53
C GLY A 169 -6.32 17.72 9.84
N LEU A 170 -5.25 16.96 9.55
CA LEU A 170 -4.03 17.48 8.95
C LEU A 170 -4.16 17.60 7.43
N THR A 171 -3.36 18.52 6.87
CA THR A 171 -3.35 18.83 5.43
C THR A 171 -1.96 18.68 4.79
N GLY A 172 -0.98 18.12 5.52
CA GLY A 172 0.40 17.99 5.05
C GLY A 172 0.55 17.16 3.78
N ALA A 173 -0.35 16.18 3.55
CA ALA A 173 -0.36 15.38 2.33
C ALA A 173 -1.06 16.04 1.12
N PHE A 174 -1.65 17.25 1.29
CA PHE A 174 -2.31 17.98 0.19
C PHE A 174 -1.33 18.95 -0.47
N ASP A 175 -0.38 18.42 -1.18
CA ASP A 175 0.62 19.16 -1.94
C ASP A 175 0.30 19.21 -3.45
N ALA A 176 1.20 19.81 -4.23
CA ALA A 176 1.04 19.94 -5.67
C ALA A 176 1.01 18.58 -6.39
N GLN A 177 1.76 17.60 -5.90
CA GLN A 177 1.81 16.25 -6.48
C GLN A 177 0.48 15.52 -6.24
N THR A 178 -0.05 15.59 -5.04
CA THR A 178 -1.37 15.05 -4.69
C THR A 178 -2.49 15.70 -5.50
N TYR A 179 -2.42 17.03 -5.68
CA TYR A 179 -3.38 17.73 -6.55
C TYR A 179 -3.30 17.21 -8.00
N ALA A 180 -2.09 17.08 -8.55
CA ALA A 180 -1.90 16.56 -9.90
C ALA A 180 -2.42 15.11 -10.05
N MET A 181 -2.21 14.26 -9.04
CA MET A 181 -2.80 12.90 -8.98
C MET A 181 -4.33 12.95 -9.07
N LEU A 182 -4.97 13.78 -8.25
CA LEU A 182 -6.44 13.88 -8.24
C LEU A 182 -6.98 14.35 -9.60
N VAL A 183 -6.33 15.33 -10.23
CA VAL A 183 -6.68 15.79 -11.59
C VAL A 183 -6.52 14.64 -12.58
N ARG A 184 -5.39 13.92 -12.56
CA ARG A 184 -5.13 12.78 -13.44
C ARG A 184 -6.18 11.66 -13.28
N ILE A 185 -6.59 11.35 -12.05
CA ILE A 185 -7.64 10.35 -11.80
C ILE A 185 -8.97 10.81 -12.41
N CYS A 186 -9.35 12.09 -12.23
CA CYS A 186 -10.57 12.64 -12.83
C CYS A 186 -10.55 12.60 -14.36
N GLU A 187 -9.40 12.92 -14.98
CA GLU A 187 -9.20 12.83 -16.43
C GLU A 187 -9.41 11.39 -16.94
N VAL A 188 -8.81 10.40 -16.27
CA VAL A 188 -8.96 8.99 -16.62
C VAL A 188 -10.41 8.55 -16.45
N PHE A 189 -11.05 8.85 -15.32
CA PHE A 189 -12.45 8.47 -15.10
C PHE A 189 -13.38 9.12 -16.15
N SER A 190 -13.11 10.35 -16.58
CA SER A 190 -13.88 11.01 -17.62
C SER A 190 -13.67 10.36 -18.98
N LEU A 191 -12.44 10.00 -19.33
CA LEU A 191 -12.09 9.35 -20.58
C LEU A 191 -12.70 7.95 -20.65
N GLU A 192 -12.56 7.15 -19.60
CA GLU A 192 -13.00 5.76 -19.57
C GLU A 192 -14.53 5.57 -19.49
N GLN A 193 -15.31 6.63 -19.25
CA GLN A 193 -16.75 6.62 -19.51
C GLN A 193 -17.08 6.49 -21.01
N HIS A 194 -16.10 6.81 -21.86
CA HIS A 194 -16.14 6.70 -23.32
C HIS A 194 -14.93 5.90 -23.80
N HIS A 195 -14.78 4.68 -23.28
CA HIS A 195 -13.60 3.84 -23.47
C HIS A 195 -13.27 3.54 -24.95
N GLU A 196 -14.23 3.69 -25.85
CA GLU A 196 -14.01 3.60 -27.30
C GLU A 196 -13.03 4.66 -27.83
N ASN A 197 -12.81 5.74 -27.07
CA ASN A 197 -11.84 6.81 -27.37
C ASN A 197 -10.54 6.68 -26.57
N SER A 198 -10.44 5.68 -25.68
CA SER A 198 -9.27 5.49 -24.83
C SER A 198 -8.07 4.96 -25.62
N PRO A 199 -6.85 5.48 -25.42
CA PRO A 199 -5.63 4.88 -25.94
C PRO A 199 -5.20 3.62 -25.18
N TYR A 200 -5.85 3.31 -24.04
CA TYR A 200 -5.52 2.15 -23.23
C TYR A 200 -5.93 0.86 -23.91
N SER A 201 -5.01 -0.09 -23.94
CA SER A 201 -5.26 -1.46 -24.37
C SER A 201 -4.57 -2.44 -23.44
N PHE A 202 -5.19 -3.57 -23.20
CA PHE A 202 -4.67 -4.65 -22.39
C PHE A 202 -5.17 -6.00 -22.90
N GLU A 203 -4.22 -6.93 -23.09
CA GLU A 203 -4.55 -8.31 -23.40
C GLU A 203 -3.62 -9.23 -22.60
N ARG A 204 -4.20 -10.09 -21.76
CA ARG A 204 -3.44 -11.10 -21.03
C ARG A 204 -3.19 -12.32 -21.92
N GLN A 205 -1.90 -12.61 -22.16
CA GLN A 205 -1.51 -13.68 -23.07
C GLN A 205 -1.50 -15.07 -22.44
N ASN A 206 -1.27 -15.18 -21.14
CA ASN A 206 -1.18 -16.44 -20.44
C ASN A 206 -2.10 -16.40 -19.21
N CYS A 207 -3.38 -16.72 -19.38
CA CYS A 207 -4.22 -17.11 -18.27
C CYS A 207 -3.87 -18.57 -17.92
N VAL A 208 -3.17 -18.76 -16.79
CA VAL A 208 -3.14 -20.07 -16.14
C VAL A 208 -4.43 -20.10 -15.32
N GLU A 209 -5.43 -20.84 -15.81
CA GLU A 209 -6.63 -21.17 -15.03
C GLU A 209 -6.30 -22.05 -13.84
#